data_521dbbfd3b80cc8b2970e692239aafcc
#
_entry.id   521dbbfd3b80cc8b2970e692239aafcc
#
_cell.length_a   1.000
_cell.length_b   1.000
_cell.length_c   1.000
_cell.angle_alpha   90.00
_cell.angle_beta   90.00
_cell.angle_gamma   90.00
#
_symmetry.space_group_name_H-M   'P 1'
#
loop_
_entity.id
_entity.type
_entity.pdbx_description
1 polymer ?
#
loop_
_entity_poly.entity_id
_entity_poly.type
_entity_poly.pdbx_seq_one_letter_code
_entity_poly.pdbx_strand_id
1 'polypeptide(L)'
;MNPLVKKLTTAVLCVTALTSPLFMSGCSFSKIANGVQQGAQKASQKDIQVFNQYIEAVGNFNSGTVRFGYAINPSIQKLREGQHLSSFMAPKFDSLQQKLQAAKDAGIPYDDMKEPLDNVLAVLKDIVPVASELDTYYQTNSYQADNYAKEQQLGPKYVQLYDQFYAAYNQLDAVIHKHNTENQQEQLKELKDSGKKNAAAAQEVHLRLTALLDGFEEGKQIDVNAANQELQGIMDVSSSITSPDYNSAKNHLNTTIGRIRTFLGDQTADHYNDMIESY
;
A
#
# COMPACT_ATOMS: atom_id res chain seq x y z
N MET A 1 -9.84 4.73 23.58
CA MET A 1 -9.40 4.47 22.20
C MET A 1 -8.54 5.63 21.73
N ASN A 2 -7.29 5.38 21.41
CA ASN A 2 -6.29 6.40 21.09
C ASN A 2 -6.54 6.91 19.66
N PRO A 3 -6.65 8.24 19.41
CA PRO A 3 -6.91 8.78 18.07
C PRO A 3 -5.81 8.49 17.03
N LEU A 4 -4.64 8.03 17.45
CA LEU A 4 -3.57 7.57 16.55
C LEU A 4 -3.92 6.26 15.82
N VAL A 5 -4.78 5.44 16.36
CA VAL A 5 -5.22 4.16 15.77
C VAL A 5 -6.12 4.38 14.55
N LYS A 6 -6.83 5.50 14.49
CA LYS A 6 -7.80 5.81 13.42
C LYS A 6 -7.18 6.18 12.07
N LYS A 7 -5.87 6.45 12.01
CA LYS A 7 -5.19 6.89 10.76
C LYS A 7 -4.38 5.80 10.06
N LEU A 8 -4.29 4.60 10.64
CA LEU A 8 -3.44 3.53 10.13
C LEU A 8 -4.05 2.70 9.00
N THR A 9 -5.33 2.86 8.73
CA THR A 9 -6.06 1.97 7.81
C THR A 9 -6.09 2.43 6.36
N THR A 10 -5.75 3.66 6.06
CA THR A 10 -5.85 4.20 4.69
C THR A 10 -4.65 3.84 3.79
N ALA A 11 -3.55 3.39 4.37
CA ALA A 11 -2.28 3.19 3.65
C ALA A 11 -2.13 1.82 2.99
N VAL A 12 -3.07 0.91 3.13
CA VAL A 12 -2.85 -0.51 2.85
C VAL A 12 -3.20 -0.92 1.42
N LEU A 13 -3.88 -0.07 0.67
CA LEU A 13 -4.45 -0.43 -0.63
C LEU A 13 -3.55 -0.10 -1.84
N CYS A 14 -2.27 0.12 -1.63
CA CYS A 14 -1.37 0.31 -2.75
C CYS A 14 -0.86 -1.01 -3.32
N VAL A 15 -1.52 -1.44 -4.38
CA VAL A 15 -0.89 -2.08 -5.55
C VAL A 15 -0.19 -3.41 -5.33
N THR A 16 -0.92 -4.49 -5.39
CA THR A 16 -0.31 -5.78 -5.75
C THR A 16 -0.95 -6.50 -6.94
N ALA A 17 -1.89 -5.92 -7.61
CA ALA A 17 -2.51 -6.63 -8.71
C ALA A 17 -2.47 -5.81 -9.99
N LEU A 18 -1.68 -6.20 -10.87
CA LEU A 18 -1.55 -5.90 -12.30
C LEU A 18 -0.15 -5.41 -12.71
N THR A 19 0.90 -5.95 -12.09
CA THR A 19 2.15 -6.14 -12.82
C THR A 19 2.00 -7.38 -13.73
N SER A 20 0.93 -7.45 -14.49
CA SER A 20 0.92 -8.33 -15.64
C SER A 20 1.92 -7.78 -16.65
N PRO A 21 2.86 -8.59 -17.15
CA PRO A 21 3.86 -8.13 -18.14
C PRO A 21 3.26 -7.59 -19.44
N LEU A 22 1.95 -7.62 -19.59
CA LEU A 22 1.20 -7.04 -20.70
C LEU A 22 1.27 -5.50 -20.78
N PHE A 23 1.55 -4.81 -19.69
CA PHE A 23 1.74 -3.36 -19.71
C PHE A 23 3.20 -2.94 -19.98
N MET A 24 4.16 -3.87 -19.94
CA MET A 24 5.58 -3.61 -20.24
C MET A 24 5.92 -3.81 -21.72
N SER A 25 5.02 -4.27 -22.58
CA SER A 25 5.33 -4.38 -24.00
C SER A 25 5.19 -3.04 -24.72
N GLY A 26 6.28 -2.28 -24.72
CA GLY A 26 6.77 -1.51 -25.82
C GLY A 26 5.80 -0.60 -26.57
N CYS A 27 5.11 0.32 -25.90
CA CYS A 27 4.69 1.52 -26.61
C CYS A 27 5.80 2.55 -26.46
N SER A 28 6.54 2.74 -27.55
CA SER A 28 7.53 3.79 -27.70
C SER A 28 6.92 5.16 -27.38
N PHE A 29 7.13 5.63 -26.17
CA PHE A 29 6.80 6.99 -25.71
C PHE A 29 7.62 8.07 -26.43
N SER A 30 8.53 7.69 -27.32
CA SER A 30 9.46 8.60 -27.99
C SER A 30 8.85 9.48 -29.09
N LYS A 31 7.56 9.39 -29.41
CA LYS A 31 6.95 10.16 -30.50
C LYS A 31 5.86 11.17 -30.10
N ILE A 32 5.54 11.35 -28.81
CA ILE A 32 4.53 12.32 -28.35
C ILE A 32 5.16 13.58 -27.71
N ALA A 33 6.48 13.71 -27.76
CA ALA A 33 7.21 14.81 -27.10
C ALA A 33 7.11 16.19 -27.77
N ASN A 34 6.28 16.38 -28.80
CA ASN A 34 6.13 17.67 -29.44
C ASN A 34 4.68 18.13 -29.43
N GLY A 35 4.32 18.87 -28.41
CA GLY A 35 3.15 19.72 -28.38
C GLY A 35 2.21 19.50 -27.21
N VAL A 36 2.50 20.12 -26.11
CA VAL A 36 1.65 20.99 -25.28
C VAL A 36 2.49 21.50 -24.11
N GLN A 37 2.86 22.76 -24.14
CA GLN A 37 3.38 23.50 -22.99
C GLN A 37 2.21 23.95 -22.13
N GLN A 38 2.34 23.70 -20.87
CA GLN A 38 1.90 24.40 -19.66
C GLN A 38 1.15 23.51 -18.68
N GLY A 39 1.76 23.29 -17.51
CA GLY A 39 1.05 23.14 -16.25
C GLY A 39 1.35 21.94 -15.37
N ALA A 40 1.89 20.84 -15.87
CA ALA A 40 2.43 19.76 -15.04
C ALA A 40 3.75 19.30 -15.65
N GLN A 41 4.78 19.19 -14.85
CA GLN A 41 6.06 18.63 -15.28
C GLN A 41 5.81 17.15 -15.61
N LYS A 42 5.70 16.85 -16.91
CA LYS A 42 5.53 15.48 -17.38
C LYS A 42 6.76 14.67 -16.93
N ALA A 43 6.56 13.72 -16.04
CA ALA A 43 7.64 12.87 -15.56
C ALA A 43 8.33 12.20 -16.75
N SER A 44 9.66 12.23 -16.78
CA SER A 44 10.42 11.54 -17.81
C SER A 44 10.22 10.03 -17.65
N GLN A 45 10.48 9.25 -18.70
CA GLN A 45 10.42 7.79 -18.64
C GLN A 45 11.33 7.22 -17.52
N LYS A 46 12.44 7.91 -17.24
CA LYS A 46 13.35 7.59 -16.14
C LYS A 46 12.68 7.86 -14.79
N ASP A 47 11.99 8.99 -14.64
CA ASP A 47 11.31 9.34 -13.38
C ASP A 47 10.19 8.34 -13.06
N ILE A 48 9.45 7.88 -14.08
CA ILE A 48 8.43 6.83 -13.91
C ILE A 48 9.07 5.51 -13.45
N GLN A 49 10.22 5.11 -14.01
CA GLN A 49 10.92 3.89 -13.58
C GLN A 49 11.41 3.99 -12.15
N VAL A 50 11.95 5.15 -11.76
CA VAL A 50 12.38 5.41 -10.39
C VAL A 50 11.17 5.43 -9.46
N PHE A 51 10.08 6.08 -9.84
CA PHE A 51 8.85 6.12 -9.05
C PHE A 51 8.26 4.73 -8.77
N ASN A 52 8.31 3.84 -9.77
CA ASN A 52 7.85 2.45 -9.61
C ASN A 52 8.64 1.69 -8.55
N GLN A 53 9.91 2.04 -8.30
CA GLN A 53 10.68 1.42 -7.21
C GLN A 53 10.13 1.80 -5.82
N TYR A 54 9.66 3.05 -5.66
CA TYR A 54 8.99 3.47 -4.43
C TYR A 54 7.65 2.76 -4.24
N ILE A 55 6.83 2.67 -5.31
CA ILE A 55 5.57 1.92 -5.29
C ILE A 55 5.83 0.45 -4.90
N GLU A 56 6.85 -0.18 -5.48
CA GLU A 56 7.22 -1.56 -5.15
C GLU A 56 7.68 -1.70 -3.69
N ALA A 57 8.50 -0.77 -3.19
CA ALA A 57 8.99 -0.80 -1.81
C ALA A 57 7.85 -0.74 -0.80
N VAL A 58 6.92 0.21 -1.01
CA VAL A 58 5.73 0.40 -0.17
C VAL A 58 4.77 -0.78 -0.31
N GLY A 59 4.47 -1.22 -1.53
CA GLY A 59 3.58 -2.35 -1.78
C GLY A 59 4.07 -3.65 -1.14
N ASN A 60 5.37 -3.96 -1.24
CA ASN A 60 5.97 -5.13 -0.59
C ASN A 60 5.92 -5.05 0.95
N PHE A 61 6.07 -3.87 1.51
CA PHE A 61 5.94 -3.67 2.96
C PHE A 61 4.48 -3.85 3.40
N ASN A 62 3.56 -3.21 2.71
CA ASN A 62 2.14 -3.27 3.01
C ASN A 62 1.59 -4.70 2.88
N SER A 63 1.92 -5.44 1.83
CA SER A 63 1.48 -6.83 1.64
C SER A 63 1.94 -7.77 2.75
N GLY A 64 3.11 -7.52 3.33
CA GLY A 64 3.62 -8.26 4.49
C GLY A 64 2.94 -7.87 5.81
N THR A 65 2.48 -6.64 5.92
CA THR A 65 1.93 -6.05 7.16
C THR A 65 0.41 -6.27 7.26
N VAL A 66 -0.30 -6.24 6.13
CA VAL A 66 -1.76 -6.46 6.05
C VAL A 66 -2.15 -7.84 6.56
N ARG A 67 -1.33 -8.86 6.33
CA ARG A 67 -1.57 -10.22 6.86
C ARG A 67 -1.68 -10.30 8.38
N PHE A 68 -1.19 -9.30 9.09
CA PHE A 68 -1.28 -9.21 10.55
C PHE A 68 -2.53 -8.45 11.02
N GLY A 69 -3.41 -8.09 10.12
CA GLY A 69 -4.75 -7.56 10.34
C GLY A 69 -4.83 -6.36 11.28
N TYR A 70 -5.74 -5.47 10.98
CA TYR A 70 -6.16 -4.38 11.85
C TYR A 70 -5.07 -3.70 12.66
N ALA A 71 -4.58 -2.65 12.13
CA ALA A 71 -4.11 -1.43 12.78
C ALA A 71 -3.22 -1.57 14.04
N ILE A 72 -3.23 -2.67 14.74
CA ILE A 72 -2.41 -2.84 15.93
C ILE A 72 -1.79 -4.24 15.90
N ASN A 73 -0.51 -4.29 15.58
CA ASN A 73 0.29 -5.47 15.89
C ASN A 73 0.03 -5.85 17.37
N PRO A 74 -0.54 -7.04 17.66
CA PRO A 74 -0.89 -7.42 19.02
C PRO A 74 0.30 -7.35 19.99
N SER A 75 1.52 -7.54 19.48
CA SER A 75 2.75 -7.37 20.26
C SER A 75 2.95 -5.93 20.73
N ILE A 76 2.64 -4.95 19.88
CA ILE A 76 2.72 -3.52 20.25
C ILE A 76 1.74 -3.19 21.37
N GLN A 77 0.51 -3.69 21.28
CA GLN A 77 -0.49 -3.43 22.31
C GLN A 77 -0.04 -4.02 23.66
N LYS A 78 0.44 -5.28 23.69
CA LYS A 78 0.96 -5.92 24.90
C LYS A 78 2.15 -5.15 25.48
N LEU A 79 3.11 -4.75 24.65
CA LEU A 79 4.26 -3.96 25.11
C LEU A 79 3.84 -2.60 25.69
N ARG A 80 2.83 -1.94 25.12
CA ARG A 80 2.25 -0.69 25.66
C ARG A 80 1.61 -0.87 27.04
N GLU A 81 1.00 -2.01 27.24
CA GLU A 81 0.34 -2.39 28.49
C GLU A 81 1.33 -2.95 29.52
N GLY A 82 2.62 -3.03 29.19
CA GLY A 82 3.64 -3.62 30.05
C GLY A 82 3.49 -5.13 30.22
N GLN A 83 2.78 -5.78 29.31
CA GLN A 83 2.62 -7.24 29.32
C GLN A 83 3.78 -7.91 28.57
N HIS A 84 4.19 -9.07 29.08
CA HIS A 84 5.21 -9.87 28.41
C HIS A 84 4.68 -10.54 27.15
N LEU A 85 5.55 -10.62 26.14
CA LEU A 85 5.24 -11.34 24.91
C LEU A 85 5.60 -12.82 25.06
N SER A 86 4.84 -13.68 24.38
CA SER A 86 5.19 -15.09 24.19
C SER A 86 6.03 -15.35 22.94
N SER A 87 5.96 -14.42 21.99
CA SER A 87 6.71 -14.41 20.73
C SER A 87 6.76 -13.00 20.17
N PHE A 88 7.73 -12.73 19.35
CA PHE A 88 7.87 -11.46 18.65
C PHE A 88 8.21 -11.71 17.18
N MET A 89 7.62 -10.94 16.30
CA MET A 89 7.95 -10.89 14.88
C MET A 89 7.80 -9.45 14.42
N ALA A 90 8.90 -8.86 14.00
CA ALA A 90 8.90 -7.51 13.47
C ALA A 90 8.35 -7.47 12.03
N PRO A 91 7.69 -6.37 11.64
CA PRO A 91 7.52 -6.04 10.23
C PRO A 91 8.88 -6.01 9.51
N LYS A 92 8.87 -6.20 8.19
CA LYS A 92 10.11 -6.24 7.38
C LYS A 92 10.71 -4.84 7.18
N PHE A 93 11.02 -4.16 8.28
CA PHE A 93 11.59 -2.81 8.27
C PHE A 93 12.93 -2.75 7.53
N ASP A 94 13.78 -3.76 7.66
CA ASP A 94 15.07 -3.88 7.00
C ASP A 94 14.93 -3.91 5.47
N SER A 95 13.99 -4.71 4.97
CA SER A 95 13.69 -4.79 3.55
C SER A 95 13.14 -3.47 3.01
N LEU A 96 12.24 -2.82 3.75
CA LEU A 96 11.72 -1.50 3.40
C LEU A 96 12.84 -0.46 3.34
N GLN A 97 13.71 -0.44 4.36
CA GLN A 97 14.85 0.49 4.42
C GLN A 97 15.76 0.33 3.20
N GLN A 98 16.13 -0.91 2.86
CA GLN A 98 17.00 -1.19 1.72
C GLN A 98 16.36 -0.76 0.39
N LYS A 99 15.09 -1.08 0.17
CA LYS A 99 14.39 -0.73 -1.05
C LYS A 99 14.17 0.78 -1.19
N LEU A 100 13.76 1.48 -0.12
CA LEU A 100 13.59 2.93 -0.15
C LEU A 100 14.93 3.65 -0.34
N GLN A 101 16.02 3.16 0.26
CA GLN A 101 17.35 3.72 0.04
C GLN A 101 17.80 3.53 -1.41
N ALA A 102 17.62 2.33 -1.97
CA ALA A 102 17.96 2.06 -3.37
C ALA A 102 17.16 2.94 -4.34
N ALA A 103 15.86 3.13 -4.08
CA ALA A 103 15.02 4.03 -4.87
C ALA A 103 15.49 5.49 -4.75
N LYS A 104 15.86 5.95 -3.55
CA LYS A 104 16.41 7.28 -3.31
C LYS A 104 17.71 7.52 -4.07
N ASP A 105 18.61 6.53 -4.08
CA ASP A 105 19.89 6.60 -4.78
C ASP A 105 19.70 6.65 -6.31
N ALA A 106 18.61 6.06 -6.83
CA ALA A 106 18.22 6.16 -8.23
C ALA A 106 17.62 7.53 -8.60
N GLY A 107 17.01 8.23 -7.64
CA GLY A 107 16.47 9.58 -7.75
C GLY A 107 15.20 9.81 -6.92
N ILE A 108 14.76 11.06 -6.89
CA ILE A 108 13.50 11.49 -6.25
C ILE A 108 12.66 12.17 -7.33
N PRO A 109 11.63 11.49 -7.88
CA PRO A 109 10.89 11.98 -9.06
C PRO A 109 9.97 13.17 -8.76
N TYR A 110 9.56 13.36 -7.52
CA TYR A 110 8.68 14.46 -7.09
C TYR A 110 9.26 15.14 -5.85
N ASP A 111 9.32 16.47 -5.87
CA ASP A 111 9.94 17.26 -4.79
C ASP A 111 9.27 17.08 -3.44
N ASP A 112 7.94 16.89 -3.42
CA ASP A 112 7.15 16.69 -2.20
C ASP A 112 7.36 15.30 -1.55
N MET A 113 8.05 14.37 -2.22
CA MET A 113 8.48 13.08 -1.65
C MET A 113 9.71 13.20 -0.75
N LYS A 114 10.55 14.24 -0.95
CA LYS A 114 11.89 14.29 -0.33
C LYS A 114 11.84 14.26 1.18
N GLU A 115 11.11 15.18 1.78
CA GLU A 115 11.02 15.29 3.26
C GLU A 115 10.35 14.05 3.88
N PRO A 116 9.19 13.55 3.41
CA PRO A 116 8.61 12.32 3.94
C PRO A 116 9.53 11.10 3.82
N LEU A 117 10.26 10.97 2.71
CA LEU A 117 11.22 9.87 2.50
C LEU A 117 12.39 9.96 3.48
N ASP A 118 12.96 11.15 3.67
CA ASP A 118 14.07 11.36 4.62
C ASP A 118 13.63 11.03 6.05
N ASN A 119 12.41 11.43 6.44
CA ASN A 119 11.83 11.14 7.75
C ASN A 119 11.64 9.63 7.98
N VAL A 120 11.10 8.91 7.00
CA VAL A 120 10.93 7.44 7.10
C VAL A 120 12.29 6.75 7.22
N LEU A 121 13.26 7.11 6.37
CA LEU A 121 14.60 6.51 6.39
C LEU A 121 15.32 6.79 7.72
N ALA A 122 15.13 7.96 8.30
CA ALA A 122 15.71 8.29 9.62
C ALA A 122 15.16 7.36 10.71
N VAL A 123 13.83 7.18 10.77
CA VAL A 123 13.24 6.29 11.78
C VAL A 123 13.58 4.83 11.51
N LEU A 124 13.63 4.39 10.24
CA LEU A 124 14.04 3.03 9.89
C LEU A 124 15.45 2.70 10.36
N LYS A 125 16.38 3.66 10.31
CA LYS A 125 17.74 3.50 10.83
C LYS A 125 17.76 3.14 12.32
N ASP A 126 16.80 3.68 13.09
CA ASP A 126 16.75 3.49 14.54
C ASP A 126 15.90 2.27 14.94
N ILE A 127 14.79 1.98 14.22
CA ILE A 127 13.89 0.88 14.57
C ILE A 127 14.43 -0.49 14.13
N VAL A 128 15.10 -0.59 12.99
CA VAL A 128 15.63 -1.86 12.46
C VAL A 128 16.51 -2.59 13.48
N PRO A 129 17.54 -1.98 14.07
CA PRO A 129 18.37 -2.69 15.05
C PRO A 129 17.61 -3.11 16.30
N VAL A 130 16.67 -2.29 16.80
CA VAL A 130 15.87 -2.61 17.98
C VAL A 130 14.92 -3.78 17.70
N ALA A 131 14.27 -3.75 16.54
CA ALA A 131 13.37 -4.81 16.08
C ALA A 131 14.12 -6.15 15.89
N SER A 132 15.30 -6.11 15.26
CA SER A 132 16.16 -7.29 15.06
C SER A 132 16.65 -7.88 16.39
N GLU A 133 16.97 -7.02 17.34
CA GLU A 133 17.42 -7.45 18.66
C GLU A 133 16.29 -8.13 19.47
N LEU A 134 15.07 -7.59 19.42
CA LEU A 134 13.88 -8.21 20.00
C LEU A 134 13.55 -9.54 19.30
N ASP A 135 13.60 -9.57 17.97
CA ASP A 135 13.33 -10.79 17.21
C ASP A 135 14.29 -11.91 17.58
N THR A 136 15.60 -11.63 17.61
CA THR A 136 16.63 -12.57 18.06
C THR A 136 16.40 -13.04 19.51
N TYR A 137 16.07 -12.12 20.40
CA TYR A 137 15.80 -12.39 21.80
C TYR A 137 14.66 -13.39 22.02
N TYR A 138 13.59 -13.27 21.24
CA TYR A 138 12.46 -14.19 21.29
C TYR A 138 12.73 -15.49 20.54
N GLN A 139 13.38 -15.46 19.39
CA GLN A 139 13.76 -16.67 18.64
C GLN A 139 14.69 -17.60 19.43
N THR A 140 15.57 -17.03 20.24
CA THR A 140 16.49 -17.80 21.09
C THR A 140 15.92 -18.17 22.47
N ASN A 141 14.67 -17.79 22.78
CA ASN A 141 14.04 -17.96 24.10
C ASN A 141 14.84 -17.33 25.26
N SER A 142 15.65 -16.32 24.98
CA SER A 142 16.52 -15.67 25.97
C SER A 142 15.73 -15.02 27.12
N TYR A 143 14.44 -14.69 26.88
CA TYR A 143 13.53 -14.17 27.90
C TYR A 143 13.35 -15.10 29.11
N GLN A 144 13.54 -16.42 28.93
CA GLN A 144 13.48 -17.38 30.02
C GLN A 144 14.71 -17.29 30.96
N ALA A 145 15.86 -16.90 30.39
CA ALA A 145 17.10 -16.81 31.15
C ALA A 145 17.22 -15.52 31.97
N ASP A 146 16.67 -14.40 31.48
CA ASP A 146 16.79 -13.08 32.09
C ASP A 146 15.48 -12.56 32.71
N ASN A 147 14.44 -13.40 32.75
CA ASN A 147 13.13 -13.03 33.27
C ASN A 147 12.58 -11.74 32.62
N TYR A 148 12.65 -11.65 31.27
CA TYR A 148 12.20 -10.52 30.47
C TYR A 148 12.94 -9.18 30.69
N ALA A 149 14.12 -9.19 31.33
CA ALA A 149 14.85 -7.94 31.60
C ALA A 149 15.17 -7.14 30.32
N LYS A 150 15.57 -7.84 29.26
CA LYS A 150 15.85 -7.20 27.97
C LYS A 150 14.58 -6.66 27.29
N GLU A 151 13.45 -7.38 27.36
CA GLU A 151 12.17 -6.87 26.86
C GLU A 151 11.77 -5.59 27.57
N GLN A 152 11.90 -5.55 28.91
CA GLN A 152 11.59 -4.36 29.72
C GLN A 152 12.44 -3.14 29.29
N GLN A 153 13.66 -3.38 28.87
CA GLN A 153 14.55 -2.33 28.36
C GLN A 153 14.20 -1.89 26.94
N LEU A 154 14.00 -2.82 26.03
CA LEU A 154 13.82 -2.53 24.58
C LEU A 154 12.37 -2.27 24.20
N GLY A 155 11.40 -2.87 24.88
CA GLY A 155 9.98 -2.79 24.56
C GLY A 155 9.45 -1.36 24.48
N PRO A 156 9.66 -0.51 25.51
CA PRO A 156 9.23 0.88 25.45
C PRO A 156 9.87 1.67 24.30
N LYS A 157 11.16 1.43 24.05
CA LYS A 157 11.89 2.05 22.93
C LYS A 157 11.33 1.60 21.58
N TYR A 158 11.05 0.30 21.44
CA TYR A 158 10.46 -0.23 20.20
C TYR A 158 9.07 0.36 19.95
N VAL A 159 8.21 0.46 20.97
CA VAL A 159 6.88 1.08 20.85
C VAL A 159 6.97 2.53 20.41
N GLN A 160 7.88 3.31 21.00
CA GLN A 160 8.09 4.71 20.62
C GLN A 160 8.53 4.83 19.14
N LEU A 161 9.50 4.02 18.73
CA LEU A 161 10.00 4.03 17.34
C LEU A 161 8.94 3.53 16.36
N TYR A 162 8.12 2.57 16.75
CA TYR A 162 6.99 2.09 15.96
C TYR A 162 5.99 3.20 15.68
N ASP A 163 5.62 3.98 16.70
CA ASP A 163 4.70 5.12 16.52
C ASP A 163 5.30 6.21 15.62
N GLN A 164 6.58 6.51 15.81
CA GLN A 164 7.30 7.46 14.96
C GLN A 164 7.39 6.97 13.50
N PHE A 165 7.66 5.66 13.32
CA PHE A 165 7.71 5.06 12.00
C PHE A 165 6.38 5.22 11.26
N TYR A 166 5.27 4.81 11.88
CA TYR A 166 3.98 4.89 11.19
C TYR A 166 3.52 6.34 10.97
N ALA A 167 3.88 7.27 11.85
CA ALA A 167 3.61 8.68 11.61
C ALA A 167 4.35 9.23 10.37
N ALA A 168 5.63 8.87 10.21
CA ALA A 168 6.42 9.26 9.04
C ALA A 168 6.01 8.48 7.78
N TYR A 169 5.80 7.15 7.91
CA TYR A 169 5.44 6.27 6.82
C TYR A 169 4.12 6.67 6.16
N ASN A 170 3.10 6.99 6.93
CA ASN A 170 1.82 7.43 6.39
C ASN A 170 1.93 8.73 5.57
N GLN A 171 2.87 9.61 5.90
CA GLN A 171 3.11 10.81 5.09
C GLN A 171 3.74 10.45 3.74
N LEU A 172 4.75 9.57 3.73
CA LEU A 172 5.37 9.12 2.49
C LEU A 172 4.38 8.35 1.62
N ASP A 173 3.65 7.42 2.22
CA ASP A 173 2.65 6.61 1.53
C ASP A 173 1.56 7.47 0.88
N ALA A 174 1.06 8.48 1.60
CA ALA A 174 0.07 9.41 1.06
C ALA A 174 0.58 10.20 -0.16
N VAL A 175 1.86 10.63 -0.15
CA VAL A 175 2.46 11.32 -1.30
C VAL A 175 2.65 10.37 -2.48
N ILE A 176 3.12 9.13 -2.22
CA ILE A 176 3.26 8.11 -3.26
C ILE A 176 1.90 7.77 -3.86
N HIS A 177 0.87 7.56 -3.02
CA HIS A 177 -0.48 7.26 -3.48
C HIS A 177 -1.05 8.39 -4.35
N LYS A 178 -0.90 9.64 -3.93
CA LYS A 178 -1.33 10.82 -4.71
C LYS A 178 -0.73 10.81 -6.12
N HIS A 179 0.61 10.72 -6.22
CA HIS A 179 1.27 10.74 -7.53
C HIS A 179 1.00 9.50 -8.36
N ASN A 180 0.83 8.33 -7.72
CA ASN A 180 0.42 7.13 -8.44
C ASN A 180 -0.97 7.29 -9.06
N THR A 181 -1.92 7.83 -8.32
CA THR A 181 -3.28 8.09 -8.81
C THR A 181 -3.26 9.12 -9.95
N GLU A 182 -2.52 10.22 -9.81
CA GLU A 182 -2.36 11.22 -10.86
C GLU A 182 -1.78 10.62 -12.15
N ASN A 183 -0.72 9.82 -12.04
CA ASN A 183 -0.09 9.14 -13.17
C ASN A 183 -1.05 8.16 -13.87
N GLN A 184 -1.81 7.40 -13.09
CA GLN A 184 -2.79 6.45 -13.61
C GLN A 184 -3.97 7.15 -14.30
N GLN A 185 -4.41 8.31 -13.79
CA GLN A 185 -5.45 9.13 -14.45
C GLN A 185 -4.95 9.70 -15.78
N GLU A 186 -3.71 10.17 -15.83
CA GLU A 186 -3.11 10.65 -17.09
C GLU A 186 -3.00 9.49 -18.10
N GLN A 187 -2.55 8.32 -17.66
CA GLN A 187 -2.48 7.13 -18.48
C GLN A 187 -3.87 6.73 -19.02
N LEU A 188 -4.92 6.77 -18.19
CA LEU A 188 -6.29 6.51 -18.63
C LEU A 188 -6.71 7.48 -19.75
N LYS A 189 -6.40 8.77 -19.60
CA LYS A 189 -6.68 9.77 -20.63
C LYS A 189 -5.95 9.45 -21.94
N GLU A 190 -4.66 9.14 -21.88
CA GLU A 190 -3.87 8.77 -23.05
C GLU A 190 -4.42 7.52 -23.76
N LEU A 191 -4.86 6.51 -22.99
CA LEU A 191 -5.49 5.32 -23.54
C LEU A 191 -6.81 5.61 -24.25
N LYS A 192 -7.63 6.51 -23.70
CA LYS A 192 -8.89 6.98 -24.32
C LYS A 192 -8.61 7.75 -25.61
N ASP A 193 -7.68 8.69 -25.56
CA ASP A 193 -7.30 9.53 -26.71
C ASP A 193 -6.69 8.72 -27.86
N SER A 194 -5.95 7.66 -27.53
CA SER A 194 -5.36 6.74 -28.52
C SER A 194 -6.31 5.65 -29.03
N GLY A 195 -7.57 5.65 -28.58
CA GLY A 195 -8.59 4.68 -29.00
C GLY A 195 -8.38 3.26 -28.50
N LYS A 196 -7.53 3.04 -27.49
CA LYS A 196 -7.25 1.73 -26.88
C LYS A 196 -8.37 1.33 -25.89
N LYS A 197 -9.57 1.09 -26.41
CA LYS A 197 -10.80 0.93 -25.62
C LYS A 197 -10.70 -0.11 -24.50
N ASN A 198 -10.20 -1.32 -24.78
CA ASN A 198 -10.09 -2.37 -23.76
C ASN A 198 -9.10 -2.00 -22.64
N ALA A 199 -7.95 -1.42 -22.99
CA ALA A 199 -6.96 -0.98 -22.00
C ALA A 199 -7.49 0.20 -21.17
N ALA A 200 -8.17 1.16 -21.81
CA ALA A 200 -8.80 2.28 -21.11
C ALA A 200 -9.89 1.79 -20.13
N ALA A 201 -10.74 0.84 -20.53
CA ALA A 201 -11.76 0.29 -19.66
C ALA A 201 -11.13 -0.50 -18.48
N ALA A 202 -10.06 -1.27 -18.71
CA ALA A 202 -9.35 -1.98 -17.64
C ALA A 202 -8.71 -1.00 -16.64
N GLN A 203 -8.10 0.08 -17.12
CA GLN A 203 -7.53 1.13 -16.27
C GLN A 203 -8.61 1.88 -15.47
N GLU A 204 -9.77 2.15 -16.10
CA GLU A 204 -10.91 2.78 -15.42
C GLU A 204 -11.47 1.90 -14.31
N VAL A 205 -11.62 0.58 -14.56
CA VAL A 205 -12.02 -0.40 -13.54
C VAL A 205 -11.07 -0.37 -12.37
N HIS A 206 -9.76 -0.40 -12.62
CA HIS A 206 -8.75 -0.36 -11.55
C HIS A 206 -8.84 0.91 -10.72
N LEU A 207 -8.87 2.09 -11.35
CA LEU A 207 -8.96 3.37 -10.64
C LEU A 207 -10.23 3.49 -9.78
N ARG A 208 -11.37 3.07 -10.32
CA ARG A 208 -12.64 3.12 -9.59
C ARG A 208 -12.66 2.14 -8.42
N LEU A 209 -12.12 0.93 -8.61
CA LEU A 209 -12.03 -0.06 -7.54
C LEU A 209 -11.10 0.42 -6.42
N THR A 210 -9.93 0.95 -6.75
CA THR A 210 -9.02 1.55 -5.78
C THR A 210 -9.69 2.66 -4.99
N ALA A 211 -10.33 3.62 -5.67
CA ALA A 211 -11.02 4.73 -5.01
C ALA A 211 -12.17 4.26 -4.08
N LEU A 212 -12.89 3.21 -4.47
CA LEU A 212 -13.92 2.60 -3.61
C LEU A 212 -13.30 2.01 -2.34
N LEU A 213 -12.23 1.24 -2.48
CA LEU A 213 -11.57 0.57 -1.36
C LEU A 213 -10.86 1.57 -0.43
N ASP A 214 -10.27 2.64 -0.96
CA ASP A 214 -9.70 3.74 -0.19
C ASP A 214 -10.76 4.44 0.70
N GLY A 215 -12.03 4.36 0.30
CA GLY A 215 -13.15 4.86 1.09
C GLY A 215 -13.52 3.99 2.30
N PHE A 216 -13.01 2.76 2.39
CA PHE A 216 -13.31 1.83 3.48
C PHE A 216 -12.33 2.01 4.64
N GLU A 217 -12.51 3.07 5.42
CA GLU A 217 -11.67 3.35 6.60
C GLU A 217 -12.31 2.78 7.87
N GLU A 218 -11.47 2.19 8.74
CA GLU A 218 -11.92 1.69 10.04
C GLU A 218 -12.59 2.80 10.88
N GLY A 219 -13.78 2.50 11.39
CA GLY A 219 -14.55 3.39 12.23
C GLY A 219 -15.28 4.51 11.48
N LYS A 220 -15.21 4.54 10.14
CA LYS A 220 -16.13 5.33 9.31
C LYS A 220 -17.33 4.49 8.92
N GLN A 221 -18.50 5.16 8.88
CA GLN A 221 -19.71 4.52 8.37
C GLN A 221 -19.61 4.40 6.84
N ILE A 222 -19.72 3.18 6.34
CA ILE A 222 -19.74 2.90 4.91
C ILE A 222 -21.18 3.03 4.41
N ASP A 223 -21.41 3.84 3.40
CA ASP A 223 -22.66 3.83 2.65
C ASP A 223 -22.71 2.61 1.73
N VAL A 224 -23.33 1.55 2.24
CA VAL A 224 -23.46 0.26 1.54
C VAL A 224 -24.19 0.39 0.22
N ASN A 225 -25.19 1.29 0.13
CA ASN A 225 -25.93 1.48 -1.12
C ASN A 225 -25.07 2.17 -2.17
N ALA A 226 -24.37 3.25 -1.80
CA ALA A 226 -23.44 3.92 -2.71
C ALA A 226 -22.30 2.99 -3.15
N ALA A 227 -21.73 2.20 -2.24
CA ALA A 227 -20.70 1.22 -2.56
C ALA A 227 -21.20 0.15 -3.56
N ASN A 228 -22.41 -0.40 -3.36
CA ASN A 228 -22.98 -1.37 -4.30
C ASN A 228 -23.31 -0.76 -5.67
N GLN A 229 -23.72 0.50 -5.73
CA GLN A 229 -23.92 1.21 -7.01
C GLN A 229 -22.60 1.41 -7.74
N GLU A 230 -21.54 1.77 -7.02
CA GLU A 230 -20.20 1.90 -7.61
C GLU A 230 -19.68 0.55 -8.13
N LEU A 231 -19.83 -0.53 -7.36
CA LEU A 231 -19.49 -1.90 -7.81
C LEU A 231 -20.24 -2.30 -9.07
N GLN A 232 -21.52 -1.94 -9.19
CA GLN A 232 -22.27 -2.19 -10.42
C GLN A 232 -21.71 -1.39 -11.59
N GLY A 233 -21.38 -0.11 -11.41
CA GLY A 233 -20.76 0.70 -12.44
C GLY A 233 -19.39 0.17 -12.87
N ILE A 234 -18.59 -0.37 -11.93
CA ILE A 234 -17.33 -1.05 -12.24
C ILE A 234 -17.56 -2.30 -13.10
N MET A 235 -18.57 -3.11 -12.77
CA MET A 235 -18.94 -4.29 -13.57
C MET A 235 -19.40 -3.91 -14.98
N ASP A 236 -20.16 -2.82 -15.13
CA ASP A 236 -20.63 -2.34 -16.42
C ASP A 236 -19.45 -1.90 -17.31
N VAL A 237 -18.47 -1.19 -16.75
CA VAL A 237 -17.23 -0.84 -17.46
C VAL A 237 -16.46 -2.12 -17.84
N SER A 238 -16.30 -3.07 -16.90
CA SER A 238 -15.62 -4.34 -17.15
C SER A 238 -16.29 -5.16 -18.27
N SER A 239 -17.62 -5.11 -18.37
CA SER A 239 -18.37 -5.82 -19.41
C SER A 239 -18.09 -5.30 -20.82
N SER A 240 -17.65 -4.03 -20.93
CA SER A 240 -17.26 -3.43 -22.22
C SER A 240 -15.92 -3.93 -22.75
N ILE A 241 -15.13 -4.62 -21.92
CA ILE A 241 -13.84 -5.21 -22.31
C ILE A 241 -14.11 -6.48 -23.12
N THR A 242 -13.83 -6.46 -24.40
CA THR A 242 -14.11 -7.55 -25.33
C THR A 242 -12.90 -8.41 -25.67
N SER A 243 -11.66 -7.93 -25.40
CA SER A 243 -10.45 -8.70 -25.69
C SER A 243 -10.30 -9.89 -24.74
N PRO A 244 -10.04 -11.10 -25.27
CA PRO A 244 -9.80 -12.30 -24.46
C PRO A 244 -8.61 -12.20 -23.51
N ASP A 245 -7.65 -11.34 -23.82
CA ASP A 245 -6.45 -11.12 -23.01
C ASP A 245 -6.77 -10.67 -21.57
N TYR A 246 -7.96 -10.08 -21.38
CA TYR A 246 -8.43 -9.60 -20.07
C TYR A 246 -9.33 -10.61 -19.32
N ASN A 247 -9.56 -11.81 -19.85
CA ASN A 247 -10.47 -12.76 -19.21
C ASN A 247 -10.02 -13.16 -17.80
N SER A 248 -8.72 -13.37 -17.59
CA SER A 248 -8.18 -13.66 -16.26
C SER A 248 -8.42 -12.52 -15.28
N ALA A 249 -8.15 -11.27 -15.70
CA ALA A 249 -8.38 -10.08 -14.89
C ALA A 249 -9.87 -9.89 -14.56
N LYS A 250 -10.77 -10.15 -15.52
CA LYS A 250 -12.23 -10.10 -15.29
C LYS A 250 -12.69 -11.13 -14.28
N ASN A 251 -12.15 -12.35 -14.33
CA ASN A 251 -12.49 -13.41 -13.37
C ASN A 251 -12.00 -13.02 -11.97
N HIS A 252 -10.79 -12.47 -11.86
CA HIS A 252 -10.26 -11.98 -10.62
C HIS A 252 -11.12 -10.84 -10.05
N LEU A 253 -11.47 -9.84 -10.87
CA LEU A 253 -12.37 -8.74 -10.50
C LEU A 253 -13.71 -9.27 -9.95
N ASN A 254 -14.32 -10.25 -10.60
CA ASN A 254 -15.58 -10.82 -10.13
C ASN A 254 -15.45 -11.45 -8.74
N THR A 255 -14.32 -12.13 -8.47
CA THR A 255 -14.01 -12.69 -7.15
C THR A 255 -13.85 -11.59 -6.12
N THR A 256 -13.07 -10.56 -6.44
CA THR A 256 -12.86 -9.40 -5.56
C THR A 256 -14.17 -8.67 -5.25
N ILE A 257 -15.00 -8.40 -6.27
CA ILE A 257 -16.34 -7.80 -6.06
C ILE A 257 -17.21 -8.68 -5.17
N GLY A 258 -17.16 -9.99 -5.32
CA GLY A 258 -17.88 -10.93 -4.45
C GLY A 258 -17.46 -10.75 -2.98
N ARG A 259 -16.18 -10.69 -2.70
CA ARG A 259 -15.63 -10.49 -1.34
C ARG A 259 -15.95 -9.10 -0.78
N ILE A 260 -15.88 -8.05 -1.60
CA ILE A 260 -16.31 -6.71 -1.19
C ILE A 260 -17.79 -6.72 -0.76
N ARG A 261 -18.67 -7.34 -1.54
CA ARG A 261 -20.09 -7.44 -1.17
C ARG A 261 -20.32 -8.24 0.10
N THR A 262 -19.54 -9.31 0.33
CA THR A 262 -19.60 -10.05 1.59
C THR A 262 -19.19 -9.16 2.75
N PHE A 263 -18.09 -8.43 2.64
CA PHE A 263 -17.67 -7.45 3.65
C PHE A 263 -18.72 -6.37 3.89
N LEU A 264 -19.31 -5.80 2.85
CA LEU A 264 -20.38 -4.79 2.98
C LEU A 264 -21.61 -5.31 3.70
N GLY A 265 -21.84 -6.63 3.69
CA GLY A 265 -23.00 -7.26 4.34
C GLY A 265 -22.92 -7.29 5.87
N ASP A 266 -21.73 -7.45 6.43
CA ASP A 266 -21.57 -7.58 7.90
C ASP A 266 -20.43 -6.75 8.50
N GLN A 267 -19.55 -6.21 7.65
CA GLN A 267 -18.40 -5.36 8.00
C GLN A 267 -17.50 -5.98 9.07
N THR A 268 -17.33 -7.31 9.03
CA THR A 268 -16.46 -8.02 9.95
C THR A 268 -14.98 -7.90 9.55
N ALA A 269 -14.11 -8.09 10.55
CA ALA A 269 -12.67 -8.08 10.38
C ALA A 269 -12.18 -9.16 9.40
N ASP A 270 -12.74 -10.36 9.54
CA ASP A 270 -12.35 -11.51 8.71
C ASP A 270 -12.70 -11.26 7.24
N HIS A 271 -13.92 -10.77 6.96
CA HIS A 271 -14.31 -10.46 5.59
C HIS A 271 -13.56 -9.25 5.01
N TYR A 272 -13.16 -8.28 5.85
CA TYR A 272 -12.26 -7.21 5.41
C TYR A 272 -10.90 -7.77 4.96
N ASN A 273 -10.31 -8.67 5.75
CA ASN A 273 -9.03 -9.31 5.41
C ASN A 273 -9.15 -10.14 4.12
N ASP A 274 -10.20 -10.94 3.99
CA ASP A 274 -10.48 -11.72 2.78
C ASP A 274 -10.62 -10.83 1.54
N MET A 275 -11.26 -9.67 1.69
CA MET A 275 -11.42 -8.68 0.64
C MET A 275 -10.06 -8.12 0.21
N ILE A 276 -9.24 -7.68 1.17
CA ILE A 276 -7.91 -7.11 0.89
C ILE A 276 -6.97 -8.15 0.26
N GLU A 277 -7.00 -9.40 0.73
CA GLU A 277 -6.20 -10.48 0.13
C GLU A 277 -6.60 -10.80 -1.32
N SER A 278 -7.80 -10.44 -1.73
CA SER A 278 -8.29 -10.67 -3.09
C SER A 278 -8.02 -9.51 -4.05
N TYR A 279 -7.65 -8.37 -3.54
CA TYR A 279 -7.33 -7.19 -4.34
C TYR A 279 -5.84 -7.11 -4.67
#